data_1dd7d7b76798cb0ed512944bd556c19a
#
_entry.id   1dd7d7b76798cb0ed512944bd556c19a
#
_cell.length_a   1.000
_cell.length_b   1.000
_cell.length_c   1.000
_cell.angle_alpha   90.00
_cell.angle_beta   90.00
_cell.angle_gamma   90.00
#
_symmetry.space_group_name_H-M   'P 1'
#
loop_
_entity.id
_entity.type
_entity.pdbx_description
1 polymer ?
#
loop_
_entity_poly.entity_id
_entity_poly.type
_entity_poly.pdbx_seq_one_letter_code
_entity_poly.pdbx_strand_id
1 'polypeptide(L)'
;RHEEYARLLKGHTTADQIVIIFSGCMASLIYKNVWGDDDTCPVFVESTIPPFSTRRVEPGKVRMFVRHLAPIAFFPASAADKYYDRIIADIYEFPGKFEDVLECGLSLVNPTVHPGPCLVNLSNIEKPDFTFFLYEHGFQPSGLKIDVLLNKERLRIGEAFGYKIHALEDFAGVDTIDSWEPMYAMGHGCHALTSIAGPNDINYRYLTEDIPIA
;
A
#
# COMPACT_ATOMS: atom_id res chain seq x y z
N ARG A 1 0.72 13.84 -6.70
CA ARG A 1 2.18 13.65 -6.42
C ARG A 1 2.85 12.73 -7.44
N HIS A 2 2.27 11.54 -7.79
CA HIS A 2 2.89 10.63 -8.76
C HIS A 2 3.11 11.29 -10.13
N GLU A 3 2.13 12.03 -10.65
CA GLU A 3 2.29 12.77 -11.90
C GLU A 3 3.41 13.83 -11.83
N GLU A 4 3.53 14.52 -10.71
CA GLU A 4 4.59 15.51 -10.48
C GLU A 4 5.98 14.84 -10.50
N TYR A 5 6.15 13.73 -9.78
CA TYR A 5 7.40 12.97 -9.80
C TYR A 5 7.69 12.40 -11.20
N ALA A 6 6.66 11.91 -11.90
CA ALA A 6 6.82 11.44 -13.27
C ALA A 6 7.35 12.55 -14.18
N ARG A 7 6.80 13.78 -14.10
CA ARG A 7 7.26 14.94 -14.87
C ARG A 7 8.71 15.35 -14.52
N LEU A 8 9.09 15.25 -13.24
CA LEU A 8 10.46 15.55 -12.81
C LEU A 8 11.48 14.50 -13.29
N LEU A 9 11.07 13.24 -13.43
CA LEU A 9 11.96 12.17 -13.89
C LEU A 9 12.06 12.09 -15.42
N LYS A 10 11.02 12.50 -16.15
CA LYS A 10 11.02 12.47 -17.61
C LYS A 10 12.18 13.28 -18.18
N GLY A 11 12.93 12.68 -19.10
CA GLY A 11 14.14 13.25 -19.69
C GLY A 11 15.42 13.04 -18.86
N HIS A 12 15.31 12.40 -17.69
CA HIS A 12 16.46 12.05 -16.83
C HIS A 12 16.65 10.53 -16.70
N THR A 13 15.85 9.75 -17.43
CA THR A 13 15.92 8.28 -17.45
C THR A 13 16.17 7.77 -18.86
N THR A 14 16.54 6.50 -18.95
CA THR A 14 16.73 5.76 -20.19
C THR A 14 15.92 4.47 -20.15
N ALA A 15 15.61 3.87 -21.29
CA ALA A 15 14.76 2.68 -21.42
C ALA A 15 15.33 1.41 -20.74
N ASP A 16 16.63 1.38 -20.46
CA ASP A 16 17.31 0.29 -19.77
C ASP A 16 17.33 0.46 -18.23
N GLN A 17 16.84 1.57 -17.73
CA GLN A 17 16.70 1.81 -16.28
C GLN A 17 15.39 1.25 -15.74
N ILE A 18 15.37 1.04 -14.43
CA ILE A 18 14.22 0.58 -13.66
C ILE A 18 13.88 1.65 -12.62
N VAL A 19 12.61 2.04 -12.57
CA VAL A 19 12.07 2.92 -11.53
C VAL A 19 11.18 2.10 -10.61
N ILE A 20 11.58 1.93 -9.36
CA ILE A 20 10.80 1.20 -8.35
C ILE A 20 9.95 2.20 -7.55
N ILE A 21 8.65 1.97 -7.51
CA ILE A 21 7.65 2.81 -6.84
C ILE A 21 7.11 2.06 -5.62
N PHE A 22 7.42 2.54 -4.44
CA PHE A 22 6.91 2.04 -3.17
C PHE A 22 5.83 3.00 -2.65
N SER A 23 4.76 2.59 -2.38
CA SER A 23 3.64 1.79 -2.70
C SER A 23 3.03 2.31 -4.02
N GLY A 24 2.94 1.48 -5.03
CA GLY A 24 2.61 1.95 -6.37
C GLY A 24 1.14 2.26 -6.57
N CYS A 25 0.24 1.34 -6.26
CA CYS A 25 -1.20 1.46 -6.53
C CYS A 25 -1.50 1.90 -7.97
N MET A 26 -0.98 1.16 -8.95
CA MET A 26 -1.09 1.46 -10.39
C MET A 26 -0.45 2.80 -10.81
N ALA A 27 0.46 3.33 -10.00
CA ALA A 27 1.16 4.59 -10.31
C ALA A 27 1.96 4.52 -11.62
N SER A 28 2.46 3.34 -12.01
CA SER A 28 3.16 3.14 -13.29
C SER A 28 2.32 3.53 -14.50
N LEU A 29 0.99 3.42 -14.43
CA LEU A 29 0.09 3.88 -15.48
C LEU A 29 0.11 5.42 -15.60
N ILE A 30 0.17 6.12 -14.46
CA ILE A 30 0.30 7.58 -14.41
C ILE A 30 1.66 7.99 -14.99
N TYR A 31 2.73 7.28 -14.59
CA TYR A 31 4.08 7.52 -15.11
C TYR A 31 4.13 7.29 -16.63
N LYS A 32 3.62 6.15 -17.10
CA LYS A 32 3.57 5.86 -18.55
C LYS A 32 2.78 6.90 -19.32
N ASN A 33 1.67 7.39 -18.76
CA ASN A 33 0.89 8.46 -19.39
C ASN A 33 1.71 9.75 -19.56
N VAL A 34 2.57 10.09 -18.60
CA VAL A 34 3.49 11.25 -18.69
C VAL A 34 4.57 11.01 -19.75
N TRP A 35 5.15 9.80 -19.82
CA TRP A 35 6.15 9.48 -20.86
C TRP A 35 5.55 9.40 -22.25
N GLY A 36 4.33 8.88 -22.38
CA GLY A 36 3.72 8.62 -23.70
C GLY A 36 4.55 7.57 -24.48
N ASP A 37 4.83 7.86 -25.72
CA ASP A 37 5.63 7.01 -26.62
C ASP A 37 7.12 7.39 -26.69
N ASP A 38 7.61 8.05 -25.63
CA ASP A 38 9.00 8.46 -25.53
C ASP A 38 9.92 7.24 -25.31
N ASP A 39 10.93 7.10 -26.15
CA ASP A 39 11.88 5.98 -26.16
C ASP A 39 12.77 5.94 -24.89
N THR A 40 12.77 6.99 -24.09
CA THR A 40 13.48 7.04 -22.79
C THR A 40 12.66 6.47 -21.63
N CYS A 41 11.45 5.95 -21.90
CA CYS A 41 10.57 5.41 -20.88
C CYS A 41 11.20 4.20 -20.17
N PRO A 42 11.48 4.27 -18.88
CA PRO A 42 12.06 3.15 -18.13
C PRO A 42 11.03 2.05 -17.87
N VAL A 43 11.49 0.91 -17.37
CA VAL A 43 10.62 -0.09 -16.78
C VAL A 43 10.18 0.39 -15.40
N PHE A 44 8.88 0.37 -15.13
CA PHE A 44 8.34 0.66 -13.81
C PHE A 44 8.12 -0.63 -13.03
N VAL A 45 8.41 -0.58 -11.72
CA VAL A 45 8.18 -1.68 -10.78
C VAL A 45 7.40 -1.13 -9.61
N GLU A 46 6.35 -1.83 -9.21
CA GLU A 46 5.50 -1.44 -8.09
C GLU A 46 5.51 -2.49 -6.98
N SER A 47 5.38 -2.04 -5.74
CA SER A 47 5.12 -2.87 -4.56
C SER A 47 3.88 -2.35 -3.84
N THR A 48 3.13 -3.24 -3.18
CA THR A 48 1.95 -2.87 -2.38
C THR A 48 2.30 -2.06 -1.15
N ILE A 49 3.48 -2.30 -0.56
CA ILE A 49 3.96 -1.65 0.67
C ILE A 49 5.42 -1.24 0.52
N PRO A 50 5.89 -0.22 1.24
CA PRO A 50 7.32 0.08 1.32
C PRO A 50 8.07 -1.05 2.04
N PRO A 51 9.38 -1.25 1.77
CA PRO A 51 10.15 -2.33 2.37
C PRO A 51 10.29 -2.20 3.90
N PHE A 52 10.07 -1.01 4.43
CA PHE A 52 10.17 -0.74 5.87
C PHE A 52 9.07 0.19 6.34
N SER A 53 8.38 -0.18 7.42
CA SER A 53 7.58 0.77 8.19
C SER A 53 8.50 1.67 9.01
N THR A 54 8.51 2.95 8.69
CA THR A 54 9.38 3.92 9.33
C THR A 54 8.63 5.17 9.78
N ARG A 55 9.17 5.84 10.81
CA ARG A 55 8.73 7.19 11.21
C ARG A 55 9.95 8.07 11.40
N ARG A 56 9.86 9.30 10.89
CA ARG A 56 10.87 10.32 11.16
C ARG A 56 10.78 10.73 12.62
N VAL A 57 11.88 10.64 13.34
CA VAL A 57 12.00 11.07 14.74
C VAL A 57 12.48 12.52 14.79
N GLU A 58 13.50 12.85 14.01
CA GLU A 58 14.09 14.18 13.86
C GLU A 58 14.75 14.29 12.47
N PRO A 59 15.17 15.46 12.02
CA PRO A 59 15.91 15.61 10.76
C PRO A 59 17.11 14.64 10.71
N GLY A 60 17.18 13.84 9.64
CA GLY A 60 18.23 12.82 9.44
C GLY A 60 18.12 11.55 10.28
N LYS A 61 17.07 11.39 11.10
CA LYS A 61 16.87 10.20 11.93
C LYS A 61 15.48 9.58 11.76
N VAL A 62 15.46 8.31 11.45
CA VAL A 62 14.23 7.51 11.33
C VAL A 62 14.25 6.35 12.31
N ARG A 63 13.08 5.99 12.82
CA ARG A 63 12.86 4.73 13.53
C ARG A 63 12.20 3.73 12.59
N MET A 64 12.79 2.58 12.44
CA MET A 64 12.23 1.45 11.72
C MET A 64 11.47 0.56 12.71
N PHE A 65 10.25 0.17 12.35
CA PHE A 65 9.38 -0.70 13.16
C PHE A 65 9.32 -2.11 12.61
N VAL A 66 9.06 -2.25 11.31
CA VAL A 66 8.85 -3.53 10.65
C VAL A 66 9.56 -3.53 9.31
N ARG A 67 10.20 -4.65 8.96
CA ARG A 67 10.63 -4.98 7.61
C ARG A 67 9.49 -5.75 6.93
N HIS A 68 9.11 -5.30 5.74
CA HIS A 68 8.06 -5.95 4.96
C HIS A 68 8.67 -6.69 3.77
N LEU A 69 8.15 -7.86 3.49
CA LEU A 69 8.41 -8.62 2.27
C LEU A 69 7.09 -8.70 1.51
N ALA A 70 7.00 -8.03 0.38
CA ALA A 70 5.82 -8.06 -0.49
C ALA A 70 6.23 -8.35 -1.93
N PRO A 71 5.41 -9.06 -2.70
CA PRO A 71 5.63 -9.22 -4.12
C PRO A 71 5.67 -7.89 -4.87
N ILE A 72 6.27 -7.89 -6.05
CA ILE A 72 6.34 -6.73 -6.93
C ILE A 72 5.66 -6.99 -8.27
N ALA A 73 5.21 -5.93 -8.92
CA ALA A 73 4.68 -5.96 -10.28
C ALA A 73 5.56 -5.16 -11.23
N PHE A 74 5.54 -5.53 -12.49
CA PHE A 74 6.27 -4.84 -13.55
C PHE A 74 5.32 -4.18 -14.53
N PHE A 75 5.70 -3.02 -15.01
CA PHE A 75 5.05 -2.40 -16.16
C PHE A 75 6.09 -1.99 -17.22
N PRO A 76 6.03 -2.57 -18.42
CA PRO A 76 5.08 -3.62 -18.84
C PRO A 76 5.35 -4.96 -18.13
N ALA A 77 4.31 -5.79 -17.93
CA ALA A 77 4.40 -7.07 -17.22
C ALA A 77 5.46 -8.01 -17.84
N SER A 78 5.64 -7.98 -19.16
CA SER A 78 6.65 -8.76 -19.89
C SER A 78 8.11 -8.45 -19.49
N ALA A 79 8.35 -7.33 -18.82
CA ALA A 79 9.69 -6.99 -18.31
C ALA A 79 10.12 -7.84 -17.10
N ALA A 80 9.17 -8.51 -16.44
CA ALA A 80 9.43 -9.32 -15.25
C ALA A 80 10.49 -10.40 -15.50
N ASP A 81 10.40 -11.13 -16.60
CA ASP A 81 11.31 -12.25 -16.90
C ASP A 81 12.76 -11.78 -17.12
N LYS A 82 12.95 -10.53 -17.54
CA LYS A 82 14.29 -9.96 -17.75
C LYS A 82 14.90 -9.39 -16.48
N TYR A 83 14.09 -8.81 -15.59
CA TYR A 83 14.60 -7.94 -14.53
C TYR A 83 14.36 -8.45 -13.10
N TYR A 84 13.44 -9.39 -12.88
CA TYR A 84 13.06 -9.83 -11.53
C TYR A 84 14.25 -10.35 -10.73
N ASP A 85 14.99 -11.31 -11.29
CA ASP A 85 16.13 -11.93 -10.59
C ASP A 85 17.25 -10.92 -10.29
N ARG A 86 17.49 -9.96 -11.21
CA ARG A 86 18.45 -8.88 -11.00
C ARG A 86 18.03 -7.95 -9.87
N ILE A 87 16.76 -7.59 -9.78
CA ILE A 87 16.26 -6.73 -8.70
C ILE A 87 16.45 -7.42 -7.34
N ILE A 88 16.12 -8.71 -7.26
CA ILE A 88 16.31 -9.50 -6.03
C ILE A 88 17.79 -9.56 -5.64
N ALA A 89 18.68 -9.81 -6.59
CA ALA A 89 20.10 -9.95 -6.32
C ALA A 89 20.76 -8.63 -5.89
N ASP A 90 20.37 -7.51 -6.53
CA ASP A 90 21.12 -6.26 -6.44
C ASP A 90 20.49 -5.22 -5.48
N ILE A 91 19.17 -5.32 -5.20
CA ILE A 91 18.45 -4.25 -4.51
C ILE A 91 17.77 -4.74 -3.23
N TYR A 92 16.82 -5.67 -3.34
CA TYR A 92 15.99 -6.09 -2.24
C TYR A 92 15.35 -7.45 -2.50
N GLU A 93 15.24 -8.27 -1.45
CA GLU A 93 14.60 -9.58 -1.51
C GLU A 93 13.07 -9.42 -1.55
N PHE A 94 12.49 -9.63 -2.73
CA PHE A 94 11.04 -9.68 -2.90
C PHE A 94 10.57 -11.15 -2.99
N PRO A 95 9.51 -11.55 -2.26
CA PRO A 95 9.11 -12.96 -2.13
C PRO A 95 8.40 -13.52 -3.36
N GLY A 96 8.14 -12.71 -4.38
CA GLY A 96 7.46 -13.11 -5.60
C GLY A 96 7.11 -11.93 -6.49
N LYS A 97 6.37 -12.21 -7.53
CA LYS A 97 5.86 -11.21 -8.46
C LYS A 97 4.35 -11.38 -8.66
N PHE A 98 3.63 -10.26 -8.78
CA PHE A 98 2.27 -10.21 -9.27
C PHE A 98 2.25 -10.45 -10.78
N GLU A 99 1.11 -10.84 -11.31
CA GLU A 99 0.91 -11.00 -12.74
C GLU A 99 1.10 -9.67 -13.48
N ASP A 100 0.55 -8.59 -12.92
CA ASP A 100 0.71 -7.23 -13.42
C ASP A 100 0.46 -6.17 -12.33
N VAL A 101 0.49 -4.88 -12.74
CA VAL A 101 0.29 -3.74 -11.82
C VAL A 101 -1.16 -3.58 -11.34
N LEU A 102 -2.13 -4.15 -12.04
CA LEU A 102 -3.52 -4.13 -11.61
C LEU A 102 -3.74 -5.11 -10.44
N GLU A 103 -3.21 -6.34 -10.54
CA GLU A 103 -3.20 -7.28 -9.42
C GLU A 103 -2.47 -6.68 -8.21
N CYS A 104 -1.30 -6.07 -8.42
CA CYS A 104 -0.54 -5.37 -7.37
C CYS A 104 -1.38 -4.26 -6.71
N GLY A 105 -2.00 -3.40 -7.50
CA GLY A 105 -2.83 -2.30 -7.01
C GLY A 105 -4.04 -2.79 -6.21
N LEU A 106 -4.74 -3.80 -6.71
CA LEU A 106 -5.86 -4.42 -6.02
C LEU A 106 -5.44 -5.20 -4.75
N SER A 107 -4.17 -5.57 -4.64
CA SER A 107 -3.60 -6.21 -3.45
C SER A 107 -3.15 -5.22 -2.37
N LEU A 108 -3.23 -3.91 -2.60
CA LEU A 108 -2.96 -2.91 -1.58
C LEU A 108 -4.03 -2.95 -0.48
N VAL A 109 -3.60 -3.12 0.78
CA VAL A 109 -4.52 -3.28 1.91
C VAL A 109 -4.96 -1.96 2.56
N ASN A 110 -4.18 -0.89 2.38
CA ASN A 110 -4.43 0.40 3.04
C ASN A 110 -5.83 0.98 2.78
N PRO A 111 -6.35 0.98 1.53
CA PRO A 111 -7.71 1.47 1.25
C PRO A 111 -8.81 0.65 1.93
N THR A 112 -8.47 -0.55 2.39
CA THR A 112 -9.41 -1.45 3.07
C THR A 112 -9.37 -1.28 4.59
N VAL A 113 -8.19 -1.03 5.18
CA VAL A 113 -7.99 -1.07 6.65
C VAL A 113 -7.97 0.32 7.32
N HIS A 114 -7.93 1.40 6.56
CA HIS A 114 -7.90 2.75 7.13
C HIS A 114 -9.27 3.43 7.16
N PRO A 115 -10.16 3.28 6.15
CA PRO A 115 -11.39 4.05 6.08
C PRO A 115 -12.35 3.81 7.24
N GLY A 116 -12.68 2.56 7.53
CA GLY A 116 -13.64 2.20 8.59
C GLY A 116 -13.24 2.77 9.95
N PRO A 117 -12.05 2.41 10.48
CA PRO A 117 -11.54 2.95 11.73
C PRO A 117 -11.45 4.47 11.79
N CYS A 118 -11.05 5.14 10.70
CA CYS A 118 -10.98 6.60 10.67
C CYS A 118 -12.36 7.25 10.68
N LEU A 119 -13.29 6.78 9.84
CA LEU A 119 -14.62 7.38 9.71
C LEU A 119 -15.43 7.29 11.00
N VAL A 120 -15.39 6.15 11.70
CA VAL A 120 -16.14 6.00 12.97
C VAL A 120 -15.45 6.69 14.15
N ASN A 121 -14.24 7.22 13.98
CA ASN A 121 -13.47 7.89 15.02
C ASN A 121 -13.13 9.36 14.70
N LEU A 122 -13.82 10.00 13.75
CA LEU A 122 -13.51 11.39 13.37
C LEU A 122 -13.45 12.32 14.56
N SER A 123 -14.40 12.23 15.50
CA SER A 123 -14.42 13.07 16.70
C SER A 123 -13.22 12.85 17.64
N ASN A 124 -12.62 11.66 17.65
CA ASN A 124 -11.39 11.40 18.38
C ASN A 124 -10.15 11.92 17.64
N ILE A 125 -10.18 11.85 16.30
CA ILE A 125 -9.11 12.34 15.44
C ILE A 125 -9.00 13.88 15.54
N GLU A 126 -10.14 14.58 15.61
CA GLU A 126 -10.22 16.03 15.70
C GLU A 126 -10.01 16.58 17.13
N LYS A 127 -9.95 15.72 18.13
CA LYS A 127 -9.83 16.14 19.54
C LYS A 127 -8.43 16.71 19.84
N PRO A 128 -8.30 17.98 20.29
CA PRO A 128 -7.03 18.68 20.37
C PRO A 128 -5.97 18.03 21.25
N ASP A 129 -6.37 17.49 22.38
CA ASP A 129 -5.42 16.92 23.38
C ASP A 129 -5.43 15.39 23.41
N PHE A 130 -5.79 14.76 22.29
CA PHE A 130 -5.86 13.31 22.20
C PHE A 130 -4.96 12.78 21.08
N THR A 131 -4.10 11.84 21.41
CA THR A 131 -3.34 11.11 20.41
C THR A 131 -4.12 9.86 19.98
N PHE A 132 -4.63 9.89 18.77
CA PHE A 132 -5.33 8.75 18.20
C PHE A 132 -4.33 7.72 17.66
N PHE A 133 -4.46 6.47 18.05
CA PHE A 133 -3.72 5.33 17.52
C PHE A 133 -4.67 4.44 16.75
N LEU A 134 -4.47 4.34 15.44
CA LEU A 134 -5.41 3.66 14.54
C LEU A 134 -5.66 2.22 14.96
N TYR A 135 -4.61 1.46 15.18
CA TYR A 135 -4.69 0.03 15.48
C TYR A 135 -5.04 -0.28 16.93
N GLU A 136 -4.96 0.70 17.84
CA GLU A 136 -5.36 0.57 19.23
C GLU A 136 -6.78 1.08 19.46
N HIS A 137 -7.02 2.33 19.07
CA HIS A 137 -8.29 3.01 19.32
C HIS A 137 -9.30 2.81 18.18
N GLY A 138 -8.81 2.72 16.94
CA GLY A 138 -9.66 2.65 15.75
C GLY A 138 -10.08 1.24 15.38
N PHE A 139 -9.24 0.23 15.60
CA PHE A 139 -9.52 -1.16 15.29
C PHE A 139 -10.52 -1.77 16.29
N GLN A 140 -11.73 -1.22 16.29
CA GLN A 140 -12.85 -1.65 17.09
C GLN A 140 -13.97 -2.22 16.20
N PRO A 141 -14.88 -3.03 16.74
CA PRO A 141 -15.87 -3.76 15.94
C PRO A 141 -16.64 -2.93 14.91
N SER A 142 -16.97 -1.67 15.25
CA SER A 142 -17.74 -0.80 14.34
C SER A 142 -16.95 -0.40 13.08
N GLY A 143 -15.68 -0.02 13.23
CA GLY A 143 -14.79 0.32 12.10
C GLY A 143 -14.44 -0.91 11.28
N LEU A 144 -14.05 -2.00 11.96
CA LEU A 144 -13.63 -3.23 11.30
C LEU A 144 -14.75 -3.92 10.52
N LYS A 145 -16.02 -3.75 10.90
CA LYS A 145 -17.16 -4.22 10.09
C LYS A 145 -17.24 -3.52 8.73
N ILE A 146 -16.89 -2.24 8.67
CA ILE A 146 -16.78 -1.50 7.40
C ILE A 146 -15.64 -2.07 6.58
N ASP A 147 -14.48 -2.28 7.18
CA ASP A 147 -13.30 -2.82 6.51
C ASP A 147 -13.55 -4.23 5.95
N VAL A 148 -14.30 -5.09 6.67
CA VAL A 148 -14.72 -6.40 6.16
C VAL A 148 -15.56 -6.26 4.88
N LEU A 149 -16.47 -5.29 4.83
CA LEU A 149 -17.30 -5.06 3.63
C LEU A 149 -16.44 -4.54 2.47
N LEU A 150 -15.53 -3.59 2.73
CA LEU A 150 -14.59 -3.08 1.73
C LEU A 150 -13.70 -4.21 1.18
N ASN A 151 -13.20 -5.08 2.06
CA ASN A 151 -12.42 -6.24 1.64
C ASN A 151 -13.21 -7.17 0.71
N LYS A 152 -14.47 -7.46 1.04
CA LYS A 152 -15.35 -8.27 0.19
C LYS A 152 -15.61 -7.65 -1.18
N GLU A 153 -15.74 -6.32 -1.25
CA GLU A 153 -15.87 -5.60 -2.53
C GLU A 153 -14.58 -5.71 -3.33
N ARG A 154 -13.42 -5.48 -2.71
CA ARG A 154 -12.10 -5.60 -3.33
C ARG A 154 -11.87 -7.00 -3.90
N LEU A 155 -12.17 -8.05 -3.14
CA LEU A 155 -12.04 -9.45 -3.61
C LEU A 155 -12.91 -9.72 -4.83
N ARG A 156 -14.17 -9.24 -4.86
CA ARG A 156 -15.06 -9.38 -6.02
C ARG A 156 -14.53 -8.65 -7.25
N ILE A 157 -13.91 -7.48 -7.07
CA ILE A 157 -13.28 -6.76 -8.17
C ILE A 157 -12.10 -7.59 -8.70
N GLY A 158 -11.23 -8.10 -7.83
CA GLY A 158 -10.13 -8.97 -8.21
C GLY A 158 -10.60 -10.19 -8.99
N GLU A 159 -11.64 -10.89 -8.49
CA GLU A 159 -12.22 -12.04 -9.15
C GLU A 159 -12.78 -11.70 -10.55
N ALA A 160 -13.42 -10.53 -10.71
CA ALA A 160 -13.94 -10.08 -11.99
C ALA A 160 -12.84 -9.84 -13.04
N PHE A 161 -11.63 -9.51 -12.60
CA PHE A 161 -10.45 -9.40 -13.46
C PHE A 161 -9.65 -10.72 -13.58
N GLY A 162 -10.06 -11.78 -12.90
CA GLY A 162 -9.41 -13.09 -12.93
C GLY A 162 -8.29 -13.27 -11.93
N TYR A 163 -8.07 -12.31 -11.02
CA TYR A 163 -7.03 -12.39 -9.99
C TYR A 163 -7.54 -13.07 -8.71
N LYS A 164 -6.64 -13.79 -8.06
CA LYS A 164 -6.86 -14.34 -6.73
C LYS A 164 -6.16 -13.49 -5.67
N ILE A 165 -6.91 -12.51 -5.15
CA ILE A 165 -6.37 -11.54 -4.19
C ILE A 165 -6.64 -12.02 -2.76
N HIS A 166 -5.58 -12.20 -1.95
CA HIS A 166 -5.66 -12.65 -0.56
C HIS A 166 -4.80 -11.80 0.40
N ALA A 167 -4.39 -10.60 -0.01
CA ALA A 167 -3.39 -9.81 0.72
C ALA A 167 -3.79 -9.51 2.17
N LEU A 168 -5.07 -9.28 2.47
CA LEU A 168 -5.53 -9.00 3.83
C LEU A 168 -5.70 -10.29 4.64
N GLU A 169 -6.20 -11.35 4.01
CA GLU A 169 -6.33 -12.68 4.58
C GLU A 169 -4.95 -13.25 4.94
N ASP A 170 -3.99 -13.16 4.02
CA ASP A 170 -2.60 -13.58 4.25
C ASP A 170 -1.97 -12.76 5.40
N PHE A 171 -2.23 -11.46 5.45
CA PHE A 171 -1.73 -10.60 6.51
C PHE A 171 -2.35 -10.92 7.88
N ALA A 172 -3.61 -11.30 7.92
CA ALA A 172 -4.33 -11.73 9.13
C ALA A 172 -4.05 -13.20 9.50
N GLY A 173 -3.41 -13.99 8.63
CA GLY A 173 -3.11 -15.40 8.83
C GLY A 173 -4.35 -16.30 8.82
N VAL A 174 -5.35 -15.99 8.01
CA VAL A 174 -6.62 -16.72 7.88
C VAL A 174 -6.95 -16.96 6.41
N ASP A 175 -7.76 -17.98 6.13
CA ASP A 175 -8.18 -18.28 4.76
C ASP A 175 -9.25 -17.30 4.24
N THR A 176 -10.10 -16.79 5.14
CA THR A 176 -11.17 -15.83 4.79
C THR A 176 -11.38 -14.81 5.91
N ILE A 177 -11.83 -13.61 5.54
CA ILE A 177 -12.26 -12.56 6.47
C ILE A 177 -13.77 -12.32 6.28
N ASP A 178 -14.57 -13.09 7.01
CA ASP A 178 -16.04 -12.96 7.00
C ASP A 178 -16.59 -12.10 8.14
N SER A 179 -15.79 -11.88 9.16
CA SER A 179 -16.12 -11.13 10.36
C SER A 179 -14.96 -10.25 10.82
N TRP A 180 -15.19 -9.40 11.80
CA TRP A 180 -14.21 -8.39 12.25
C TRP A 180 -13.11 -8.96 13.17
N GLU A 181 -13.32 -10.10 13.80
CA GLU A 181 -12.44 -10.66 14.83
C GLU A 181 -11.01 -10.96 14.34
N PRO A 182 -10.78 -11.55 13.14
CA PRO A 182 -9.43 -11.77 12.65
C PRO A 182 -8.64 -10.47 12.48
N MET A 183 -9.28 -9.40 12.00
CA MET A 183 -8.65 -8.10 11.84
C MET A 183 -8.35 -7.44 13.20
N TYR A 184 -9.24 -7.59 14.16
CA TYR A 184 -9.02 -7.14 15.53
C TYR A 184 -7.82 -7.84 16.16
N ALA A 185 -7.76 -9.16 16.05
CA ALA A 185 -6.65 -9.95 16.58
C ALA A 185 -5.31 -9.58 15.93
N MET A 186 -5.30 -9.39 14.62
CA MET A 186 -4.13 -8.95 13.86
C MET A 186 -3.63 -7.57 14.34
N GLY A 187 -4.50 -6.58 14.42
CA GLY A 187 -4.14 -5.22 14.82
C GLY A 187 -3.62 -5.15 16.25
N HIS A 188 -4.38 -5.69 17.19
CA HIS A 188 -4.03 -5.66 18.63
C HIS A 188 -2.92 -6.66 19.00
N GLY A 189 -2.72 -7.72 18.23
CA GLY A 189 -1.64 -8.68 18.42
C GLY A 189 -0.26 -8.15 18.05
N CYS A 190 -0.16 -7.01 17.37
CA CYS A 190 1.09 -6.43 16.94
C CYS A 190 1.40 -5.11 17.65
N HIS A 191 2.22 -5.15 18.69
CA HIS A 191 2.62 -3.95 19.45
C HIS A 191 3.27 -2.87 18.56
N ALA A 192 3.98 -3.26 17.50
CA ALA A 192 4.54 -2.31 16.55
C ALA A 192 3.45 -1.48 15.84
N LEU A 193 2.30 -2.08 15.53
CA LEU A 193 1.16 -1.40 14.94
C LEU A 193 0.41 -0.52 15.96
N THR A 194 0.07 -1.07 17.12
CA THR A 194 -0.68 -0.34 18.17
C THR A 194 0.07 0.88 18.69
N SER A 195 1.41 0.90 18.61
CA SER A 195 2.25 2.03 19.01
C SER A 195 2.42 3.12 17.92
N ILE A 196 1.87 2.94 16.72
CA ILE A 196 1.96 3.92 15.64
C ILE A 196 0.83 4.95 15.80
N ALA A 197 1.21 6.22 16.06
CA ALA A 197 0.26 7.31 16.07
C ALA A 197 -0.46 7.42 14.72
N GLY A 198 -1.77 7.50 14.77
CA GLY A 198 -2.67 7.62 13.63
C GLY A 198 -2.91 9.09 13.20
N PRO A 199 -4.03 9.33 12.52
CA PRO A 199 -4.45 10.68 12.17
C PRO A 199 -4.61 11.57 13.40
N ASN A 200 -4.23 12.83 13.27
CA ASN A 200 -4.43 13.87 14.28
C ASN A 200 -5.24 15.08 13.75
N ASP A 201 -5.67 14.99 12.51
CA ASP A 201 -6.61 15.93 11.86
C ASP A 201 -7.24 15.27 10.62
N ILE A 202 -8.28 15.88 10.07
CA ILE A 202 -9.00 15.37 8.90
C ILE A 202 -8.23 15.46 7.57
N ASN A 203 -7.12 16.20 7.55
CA ASN A 203 -6.25 16.31 6.36
C ASN A 203 -5.15 15.25 6.36
N TYR A 204 -5.17 14.33 7.32
CA TYR A 204 -4.22 13.24 7.35
C TYR A 204 -4.41 12.29 6.16
N ARG A 205 -3.31 11.75 5.64
CA ARG A 205 -3.30 10.94 4.40
C ARG A 205 -4.30 9.78 4.36
N TYR A 206 -4.65 9.17 5.50
CA TYR A 206 -5.64 8.09 5.54
C TYR A 206 -7.03 8.53 5.07
N LEU A 207 -7.36 9.82 5.24
CA LEU A 207 -8.62 10.41 4.80
C LEU A 207 -8.51 11.11 3.44
N THR A 208 -7.34 11.66 3.11
CA THR A 208 -7.14 12.48 1.90
C THR A 208 -6.44 11.75 0.76
N GLU A 209 -5.80 10.63 1.02
CA GLU A 209 -5.11 9.81 0.01
C GLU A 209 -5.73 8.42 -0.09
N ASP A 210 -5.80 7.65 1.00
CA ASP A 210 -6.22 6.25 0.95
C ASP A 210 -7.72 6.07 0.59
N ILE A 211 -8.58 7.05 0.91
CA ILE A 211 -10.01 7.00 0.55
C ILE A 211 -10.26 7.49 -0.89
N PRO A 212 -9.79 8.68 -1.31
CA PRO A 212 -10.18 9.24 -2.61
C PRO A 212 -9.26 8.85 -3.78
N ILE A 213 -8.07 8.28 -3.53
CA ILE A 213 -7.02 8.11 -4.55
C ILE A 213 -6.60 6.65 -4.72
N ALA A 214 -6.58 5.87 -3.66
CA ALA A 214 -6.11 4.48 -3.67
C ALA A 214 -7.17 3.47 -4.09
#